data_b90b56fc1ef78a5e759b5f7de41213b5
#
_entry.id   b90b56fc1ef78a5e759b5f7de41213b5
#
_cell.length_a   1.000
_cell.length_b   1.000
_cell.length_c   1.000
_cell.angle_alpha   90.00
_cell.angle_beta   90.00
_cell.angle_gamma   90.00
#
_symmetry.space_group_name_H-M   'P 1'
#
loop_
_entity.id
_entity.type
_entity.pdbx_description
1 polymer ?
#
loop_
_entity_poly.entity_id
_entity_poly.type
_entity_poly.pdbx_seq_one_letter_code
_entity_poly.pdbx_strand_id
1 'polypeptide(L)'
;IGKAAYVTEDAPLVAKGSWSLMPTSGSPFPWRPAHDADFDITGHMLPQGAYRSIVWGSDKTYLYSMHPETFGKIEMMTMWGFPAVLSNWNYTGYEGAPVELVVYSKAEEVEVFVNGKSLGRKPICKEGTMPNSVHFETVYEPGKVEAISFCNGKEISRDVLVTAGDVAEVRLIPEKIEMKAYR
;
A
#
# COMPACT_ATOMS: atom_id res chain seq x y z
N ILE A 1 -3.44 8.33 -9.77
CA ILE A 1 -3.96 7.89 -8.46
C ILE A 1 -5.16 8.77 -8.19
N GLY A 2 -6.40 8.19 -8.21
CA GLY A 2 -7.59 8.90 -7.80
C GLY A 2 -7.39 9.34 -6.34
N LYS A 3 -7.69 10.60 -6.06
CA LYS A 3 -7.65 11.05 -4.68
C LYS A 3 -8.78 10.33 -3.95
N ALA A 4 -8.44 9.39 -3.07
CA ALA A 4 -9.38 8.97 -2.05
C ALA A 4 -9.80 10.23 -1.26
N ALA A 5 -11.07 10.34 -0.94
CA ALA A 5 -11.52 11.41 -0.07
C ALA A 5 -11.28 10.96 1.37
N TYR A 6 -10.56 11.76 2.13
CA TYR A 6 -10.32 11.54 3.54
C TYR A 6 -11.12 12.55 4.35
N VAL A 7 -11.78 12.07 5.38
CA VAL A 7 -12.61 12.89 6.27
C VAL A 7 -12.26 12.58 7.73
N THR A 8 -12.54 13.51 8.62
CA THR A 8 -12.46 13.30 10.06
C THR A 8 -13.73 12.64 10.57
N GLU A 9 -13.67 11.98 11.74
CA GLU A 9 -14.82 11.26 12.32
C GLU A 9 -16.06 12.13 12.53
N ASP A 10 -15.88 13.41 12.78
CA ASP A 10 -16.95 14.39 12.99
C ASP A 10 -17.54 14.95 11.70
N ALA A 11 -17.02 14.55 10.53
CA ALA A 11 -17.53 15.02 9.26
C ALA A 11 -18.99 14.62 9.03
N PRO A 12 -19.89 15.57 8.66
CA PRO A 12 -21.32 15.31 8.49
C PRO A 12 -21.65 14.17 7.50
N LEU A 13 -20.75 13.87 6.60
CA LEU A 13 -20.90 12.86 5.57
C LEU A 13 -20.71 11.43 6.10
N VAL A 14 -19.85 11.25 7.09
CA VAL A 14 -19.66 9.95 7.78
C VAL A 14 -20.93 9.58 8.53
N ALA A 15 -21.53 10.54 9.24
CA ALA A 15 -22.75 10.34 10.03
C ALA A 15 -23.98 9.98 9.17
N LYS A 16 -23.99 10.32 7.89
CA LYS A 16 -25.15 10.08 7.00
C LYS A 16 -25.06 8.81 6.17
N GLY A 17 -23.96 8.06 6.23
CA GLY A 17 -23.73 6.88 5.37
C GLY A 17 -23.86 7.22 3.87
N SER A 18 -23.55 8.44 3.48
CA SER A 18 -23.86 8.97 2.16
C SER A 18 -22.86 8.46 1.12
N TRP A 19 -23.32 7.63 0.23
CA TRP A 19 -22.65 7.23 -1.02
C TRP A 19 -22.54 8.38 -2.03
N SER A 20 -23.00 9.57 -1.70
CA SER A 20 -23.12 10.70 -2.61
C SER A 20 -21.82 11.47 -2.88
N LEU A 21 -20.71 11.01 -2.34
CA LEU A 21 -19.39 11.56 -2.62
C LEU A 21 -18.64 10.88 -3.76
N MET A 22 -19.33 10.10 -4.59
CA MET A 22 -18.73 9.79 -5.88
C MET A 22 -18.48 11.12 -6.61
N PRO A 23 -17.25 11.46 -6.96
CA PRO A 23 -17.03 12.53 -7.90
C PRO A 23 -17.70 12.12 -9.21
N THR A 24 -18.90 12.66 -9.46
CA THR A 24 -19.68 12.43 -10.68
C THR A 24 -19.07 13.16 -11.88
N SER A 25 -18.07 13.99 -11.64
CA SER A 25 -17.30 14.63 -12.70
C SER A 25 -16.28 13.66 -13.23
N GLY A 26 -16.42 13.29 -14.50
CA GLY A 26 -15.46 12.47 -15.23
C GLY A 26 -14.03 12.92 -14.99
N SER A 27 -13.09 11.97 -15.00
CA SER A 27 -11.69 12.25 -14.83
C SER A 27 -11.22 13.26 -15.88
N PRO A 28 -10.58 14.38 -15.48
CA PRO A 28 -10.07 15.34 -16.46
C PRO A 28 -9.01 14.67 -17.34
N PHE A 29 -8.89 15.14 -18.57
CA PHE A 29 -7.81 14.73 -19.45
C PHE A 29 -6.42 15.06 -18.81
N PRO A 30 -5.43 14.15 -18.91
CA PRO A 30 -5.47 12.83 -19.55
C PRO A 30 -6.28 11.81 -18.74
N TRP A 31 -7.02 10.96 -19.45
CA TRP A 31 -7.83 9.90 -18.84
C TRP A 31 -6.96 9.01 -17.97
N ARG A 32 -7.38 8.80 -16.74
CA ARG A 32 -6.70 7.90 -15.82
C ARG A 32 -7.30 6.49 -15.98
N PRO A 33 -6.46 5.45 -15.89
CA PRO A 33 -6.94 4.08 -15.83
C PRO A 33 -7.90 3.89 -14.64
N ALA A 34 -8.81 2.95 -14.77
CA ALA A 34 -9.66 2.54 -13.67
C ALA A 34 -8.81 2.03 -12.49
N HIS A 35 -9.31 2.22 -11.26
CA HIS A 35 -8.58 1.89 -10.02
C HIS A 35 -8.74 0.43 -9.61
N ASP A 36 -9.52 -0.34 -10.33
CA ASP A 36 -9.91 -1.71 -10.01
C ASP A 36 -9.03 -2.79 -10.64
N ALA A 37 -7.97 -2.39 -11.34
CA ALA A 37 -7.01 -3.31 -11.96
C ALA A 37 -6.01 -3.88 -10.94
N ASP A 38 -5.54 -5.12 -11.15
CA ASP A 38 -4.49 -5.75 -10.35
C ASP A 38 -3.08 -5.26 -10.73
N PHE A 39 -2.93 -4.74 -11.92
CA PHE A 39 -1.69 -4.21 -12.46
C PHE A 39 -1.93 -2.83 -13.06
N ASP A 40 -0.96 -1.96 -12.94
CA ASP A 40 -0.97 -0.69 -13.65
C ASP A 40 -0.61 -0.88 -15.13
N ILE A 41 -0.67 0.22 -15.91
CA ILE A 41 -0.37 0.20 -17.35
C ILE A 41 1.09 -0.13 -17.68
N THR A 42 1.97 -0.13 -16.70
CA THR A 42 3.39 -0.48 -16.83
C THR A 42 3.70 -1.91 -16.39
N GLY A 43 2.68 -2.64 -15.92
CA GLY A 43 2.80 -4.02 -15.47
C GLY A 43 3.22 -4.17 -14.00
N HIS A 44 3.26 -3.10 -13.22
CA HIS A 44 3.49 -3.19 -11.79
C HIS A 44 2.22 -3.65 -11.07
N MET A 45 2.39 -4.62 -10.15
CA MET A 45 1.29 -5.12 -9.34
C MET A 45 0.84 -4.04 -8.36
N LEU A 46 -0.44 -3.73 -8.40
CA LEU A 46 -1.09 -2.82 -7.47
C LEU A 46 -1.41 -3.52 -6.13
N PRO A 47 -1.65 -2.77 -5.05
CA PRO A 47 -1.96 -3.36 -3.74
C PRO A 47 -3.14 -4.34 -3.75
N GLN A 48 -4.18 -4.07 -4.54
CA GLN A 48 -5.32 -4.98 -4.70
C GLN A 48 -4.92 -6.30 -5.37
N GLY A 49 -4.01 -6.29 -6.34
CA GLY A 49 -3.47 -7.49 -6.96
C GLY A 49 -2.64 -8.31 -5.98
N ALA A 50 -1.82 -7.65 -5.17
CA ALA A 50 -1.06 -8.28 -4.10
C ALA A 50 -1.98 -8.94 -3.07
N TYR A 51 -3.02 -8.22 -2.62
CA TYR A 51 -4.01 -8.76 -1.69
C TYR A 51 -4.75 -9.97 -2.29
N ARG A 52 -5.21 -9.90 -3.54
CA ARG A 52 -5.84 -11.04 -4.22
C ARG A 52 -4.92 -12.24 -4.32
N SER A 53 -3.62 -12.03 -4.58
CA SER A 53 -2.66 -13.14 -4.62
C SER A 53 -2.57 -13.87 -3.28
N ILE A 54 -2.64 -13.15 -2.15
CA ILE A 54 -2.69 -13.72 -0.81
C ILE A 54 -3.97 -14.53 -0.61
N VAL A 55 -5.13 -13.98 -0.98
CA VAL A 55 -6.43 -14.68 -0.89
C VAL A 55 -6.41 -15.96 -1.73
N TRP A 56 -5.75 -15.98 -2.87
CA TRP A 56 -5.61 -17.14 -3.75
C TRP A 56 -4.45 -18.08 -3.38
N GLY A 57 -3.82 -17.85 -2.24
CA GLY A 57 -2.91 -18.83 -1.64
C GLY A 57 -1.42 -18.51 -1.75
N SER A 58 -1.03 -17.33 -2.16
CA SER A 58 0.37 -16.90 -2.11
C SER A 58 0.90 -16.88 -0.68
N ASP A 59 2.12 -17.39 -0.47
CA ASP A 59 2.83 -17.35 0.82
C ASP A 59 3.67 -16.08 0.99
N LYS A 60 3.57 -15.13 0.06
CA LYS A 60 4.33 -13.89 0.12
C LYS A 60 3.83 -12.98 1.23
N THR A 61 4.68 -12.06 1.60
CA THR A 61 4.36 -10.90 2.44
C THR A 61 4.41 -9.67 1.58
N TYR A 62 3.46 -8.75 1.76
CA TYR A 62 3.44 -7.45 1.09
C TYR A 62 3.30 -6.36 2.14
N LEU A 63 4.26 -5.47 2.17
CA LEU A 63 4.33 -4.33 3.09
C LEU A 63 3.99 -3.04 2.35
N TYR A 64 3.07 -2.29 2.92
CA TYR A 64 2.63 -0.99 2.42
C TYR A 64 2.63 0.03 3.54
N SER A 65 2.64 1.31 3.18
CA SER A 65 2.40 2.41 4.10
C SER A 65 1.22 3.26 3.61
N MET A 66 0.54 3.90 4.53
CA MET A 66 -0.39 4.98 4.21
C MET A 66 0.36 6.31 4.24
N HIS A 67 -0.10 7.29 3.45
CA HIS A 67 0.55 8.61 3.48
C HIS A 67 0.36 9.27 4.85
N PRO A 68 1.38 9.87 5.48
CA PRO A 68 1.26 10.47 6.81
C PRO A 68 0.12 11.50 6.94
N GLU A 69 -0.18 12.26 5.89
CA GLU A 69 -1.32 13.20 5.88
C GLU A 69 -2.68 12.54 6.11
N THR A 70 -2.79 11.24 5.91
CA THR A 70 -4.05 10.50 6.04
C THR A 70 -4.21 9.86 7.41
N PHE A 71 -3.19 9.92 8.25
CA PHE A 71 -3.23 9.34 9.60
C PHE A 71 -4.38 9.92 10.43
N GLY A 72 -5.14 9.06 11.08
CA GLY A 72 -6.31 9.44 11.88
C GLY A 72 -7.50 9.96 11.07
N LYS A 73 -7.48 9.82 9.74
CA LYS A 73 -8.62 10.17 8.87
C LYS A 73 -9.30 8.91 8.34
N ILE A 74 -10.59 9.01 8.12
CA ILE A 74 -11.38 7.94 7.52
C ILE A 74 -11.31 8.06 6.00
N GLU A 75 -10.89 6.99 5.35
CA GLU A 75 -10.91 6.90 3.89
C GLU A 75 -12.31 6.60 3.38
N MET A 76 -12.81 7.48 2.52
CA MET A 76 -14.10 7.29 1.85
C MET A 76 -13.85 6.51 0.56
N MET A 77 -14.11 5.21 0.61
CA MET A 77 -13.99 4.33 -0.55
C MET A 77 -15.31 4.19 -1.28
N THR A 78 -15.25 4.06 -2.60
CA THR A 78 -16.38 3.61 -3.41
C THR A 78 -16.50 2.07 -3.33
N MET A 79 -17.61 1.52 -3.85
CA MET A 79 -17.80 0.06 -3.91
C MET A 79 -16.72 -0.67 -4.73
N TRP A 80 -16.04 0.05 -5.61
CA TRP A 80 -14.92 -0.43 -6.44
C TRP A 80 -13.55 -0.03 -5.88
N GLY A 81 -13.55 0.65 -4.72
CA GLY A 81 -12.32 1.14 -4.10
C GLY A 81 -11.55 0.02 -3.42
N PHE A 82 -10.26 0.28 -3.25
CA PHE A 82 -9.35 -0.50 -2.43
C PHE A 82 -8.57 0.48 -1.55
N PRO A 83 -8.19 0.12 -0.31
CA PRO A 83 -7.45 1.02 0.57
C PRO A 83 -6.24 1.66 -0.12
N ALA A 84 -6.08 2.98 0.04
CA ALA A 84 -5.02 3.75 -0.60
C ALA A 84 -3.68 3.55 0.12
N VAL A 85 -3.15 2.35 0.02
CA VAL A 85 -1.83 1.99 0.53
C VAL A 85 -0.78 2.09 -0.57
N LEU A 86 0.45 2.40 -0.19
CA LEU A 86 1.56 2.70 -1.09
C LEU A 86 2.76 1.79 -0.81
N SER A 87 3.38 1.24 -1.84
CA SER A 87 4.70 0.62 -1.74
C SER A 87 5.78 1.72 -1.73
N ASN A 88 5.78 2.52 -0.68
CA ASN A 88 6.61 3.71 -0.56
C ASN A 88 7.05 3.95 0.89
N TRP A 89 8.28 4.40 1.08
CA TRP A 89 8.81 4.88 2.35
C TRP A 89 9.65 6.15 2.14
N ASN A 90 9.13 7.07 1.29
CA ASN A 90 9.75 8.36 0.99
C ASN A 90 8.73 9.47 1.22
N TYR A 91 8.75 10.06 2.40
CA TYR A 91 7.84 11.11 2.82
C TYR A 91 8.63 12.32 3.34
N THR A 92 9.43 12.92 2.46
CA THR A 92 10.25 14.09 2.78
C THR A 92 9.39 15.22 3.36
N GLY A 93 9.79 15.75 4.51
CA GLY A 93 9.06 16.78 5.25
C GLY A 93 8.01 16.25 6.24
N TYR A 94 7.89 14.91 6.35
CA TYR A 94 7.01 14.25 7.33
C TYR A 94 7.78 13.47 8.40
N GLU A 95 9.09 13.74 8.55
CA GLU A 95 9.91 13.08 9.57
C GLU A 95 9.31 13.31 10.96
N GLY A 96 9.11 12.22 11.71
CA GLY A 96 8.46 12.22 13.01
C GLY A 96 6.91 12.29 12.97
N ALA A 97 6.30 12.40 11.79
CA ALA A 97 4.84 12.35 11.67
C ALA A 97 4.33 10.92 11.88
N PRO A 98 3.14 10.74 12.47
CA PRO A 98 2.53 9.43 12.61
C PRO A 98 2.18 8.85 11.23
N VAL A 99 2.37 7.55 11.08
CA VAL A 99 2.13 6.81 9.84
C VAL A 99 1.63 5.41 10.16
N GLU A 100 0.76 4.90 9.31
CA GLU A 100 0.25 3.54 9.39
C GLU A 100 0.91 2.65 8.34
N LEU A 101 1.32 1.47 8.77
CA LEU A 101 1.84 0.40 7.93
C LEU A 101 0.80 -0.70 7.83
N VAL A 102 0.63 -1.23 6.64
CA VAL A 102 -0.33 -2.31 6.34
C VAL A 102 0.42 -3.47 5.73
N VAL A 103 0.22 -4.67 6.30
CA VAL A 103 0.86 -5.89 5.80
C VAL A 103 -0.21 -6.87 5.36
N TYR A 104 -0.05 -7.40 4.15
CA TYR A 104 -0.88 -8.49 3.63
C TYR A 104 -0.08 -9.79 3.65
N SER A 105 -0.59 -10.80 4.31
CA SER A 105 0.00 -12.14 4.36
C SER A 105 -1.02 -13.16 4.84
N LYS A 106 -0.90 -14.40 4.41
CA LYS A 106 -1.70 -15.50 4.96
C LYS A 106 -1.07 -16.19 6.17
N ALA A 107 0.09 -15.73 6.63
CA ALA A 107 0.78 -16.21 7.82
C ALA A 107 -0.10 -16.18 9.09
N GLU A 108 0.41 -16.71 10.18
CA GLU A 108 -0.24 -16.64 11.49
C GLU A 108 0.04 -15.30 12.15
N GLU A 109 1.30 -14.83 12.06
CA GLU A 109 1.78 -13.61 12.72
C GLU A 109 2.71 -12.83 11.80
N VAL A 110 2.79 -11.52 12.04
CA VAL A 110 3.76 -10.61 11.40
C VAL A 110 4.46 -9.79 12.47
N GLU A 111 5.76 -9.60 12.30
CA GLU A 111 6.56 -8.65 13.06
C GLU A 111 7.10 -7.58 12.11
N VAL A 112 6.99 -6.31 12.50
CA VAL A 112 7.45 -5.18 11.69
C VAL A 112 8.59 -4.47 12.41
N PHE A 113 9.60 -4.09 11.63
CA PHE A 113 10.78 -3.36 12.10
C PHE A 113 10.92 -2.04 11.35
N VAL A 114 11.21 -0.97 12.07
CA VAL A 114 11.62 0.33 11.51
C VAL A 114 13.06 0.58 11.94
N ASN A 115 13.97 0.70 10.98
CA ASN A 115 15.40 0.90 11.22
C ASN A 115 15.99 -0.13 12.20
N GLY A 116 15.53 -1.39 12.13
CA GLY A 116 15.95 -2.48 13.00
C GLY A 116 15.29 -2.52 14.39
N LYS A 117 14.45 -1.55 14.74
CA LYS A 117 13.65 -1.55 15.96
C LYS A 117 12.31 -2.22 15.71
N SER A 118 12.00 -3.27 16.46
CA SER A 118 10.70 -3.98 16.37
C SER A 118 9.55 -3.11 16.89
N LEU A 119 8.47 -3.11 16.15
CA LEU A 119 7.16 -2.58 16.58
C LEU A 119 6.33 -3.63 17.31
N GLY A 120 6.88 -4.82 17.48
CA GLY A 120 6.22 -5.98 18.05
C GLY A 120 5.64 -6.91 16.99
N ARG A 121 5.18 -8.06 17.46
CA ARG A 121 4.57 -9.11 16.66
C ARG A 121 3.06 -9.11 16.89
N LYS A 122 2.30 -9.16 15.81
CA LYS A 122 0.84 -9.18 15.83
C LYS A 122 0.29 -10.38 15.06
N PRO A 123 -0.78 -11.02 15.55
CA PRO A 123 -1.50 -12.01 14.77
C PRO A 123 -2.18 -11.36 13.56
N ILE A 124 -2.24 -12.10 12.46
CA ILE A 124 -2.98 -11.67 11.27
C ILE A 124 -4.46 -12.00 11.45
N CYS A 125 -5.31 -11.01 11.23
CA CYS A 125 -6.75 -11.21 11.24
C CYS A 125 -7.19 -12.12 10.09
N LYS A 126 -7.98 -13.14 10.39
CA LYS A 126 -8.51 -14.09 9.40
C LYS A 126 -9.97 -13.84 9.05
N GLU A 127 -10.60 -12.89 9.72
CA GLU A 127 -12.00 -12.55 9.57
C GLU A 127 -12.18 -11.05 9.34
N GLY A 128 -13.42 -10.62 9.07
CA GLY A 128 -13.74 -9.19 8.88
C GLY A 128 -13.68 -8.74 7.42
N THR A 129 -13.62 -7.43 7.22
CA THR A 129 -13.71 -6.80 5.89
C THR A 129 -12.46 -7.04 5.04
N MET A 130 -11.29 -7.09 5.67
CA MET A 130 -9.99 -7.31 5.02
C MET A 130 -9.23 -8.42 5.74
N PRO A 131 -9.64 -9.71 5.61
CA PRO A 131 -8.88 -10.81 6.18
C PRO A 131 -7.48 -10.90 5.57
N ASN A 132 -6.54 -11.53 6.28
CA ASN A 132 -5.13 -11.60 5.90
C ASN A 132 -4.41 -10.24 5.83
N SER A 133 -4.90 -9.26 6.59
CA SER A 133 -4.23 -7.97 6.78
C SER A 133 -3.94 -7.72 8.26
N VAL A 134 -2.89 -6.95 8.52
CA VAL A 134 -2.56 -6.45 9.86
C VAL A 134 -1.98 -5.04 9.76
N HIS A 135 -2.30 -4.21 10.75
CA HIS A 135 -1.95 -2.80 10.78
C HIS A 135 -1.00 -2.50 11.93
N PHE A 136 0.00 -1.64 11.67
CA PHE A 136 0.93 -1.14 12.65
C PHE A 136 1.01 0.38 12.56
N GLU A 137 0.95 1.03 13.72
CA GLU A 137 1.15 2.46 13.82
C GLU A 137 2.59 2.73 14.27
N THR A 138 3.21 3.74 13.67
CA THR A 138 4.56 4.18 14.00
C THR A 138 4.72 5.65 13.64
N VAL A 139 5.93 6.16 13.76
CA VAL A 139 6.32 7.47 13.20
C VAL A 139 7.19 7.25 11.97
N TYR A 140 7.07 8.15 11.01
CA TYR A 140 7.93 8.11 9.84
C TYR A 140 9.37 8.52 10.21
N GLU A 141 10.28 7.60 9.98
CA GLU A 141 11.73 7.82 10.05
C GLU A 141 12.34 7.32 8.74
N PRO A 142 13.10 8.16 8.01
CA PRO A 142 13.82 7.71 6.82
C PRO A 142 14.70 6.49 7.12
N GLY A 143 14.79 5.56 6.16
CA GLY A 143 15.58 4.35 6.31
C GLY A 143 14.86 3.12 5.81
N LYS A 144 14.89 2.03 6.59
CA LYS A 144 14.36 0.72 6.22
C LYS A 144 13.17 0.33 7.09
N VAL A 145 12.08 -0.09 6.46
CA VAL A 145 10.97 -0.80 7.12
C VAL A 145 10.93 -2.23 6.59
N GLU A 146 10.77 -3.20 7.47
CA GLU A 146 10.77 -4.62 7.14
C GLU A 146 9.62 -5.31 7.85
N ALA A 147 8.83 -6.09 7.11
CA ALA A 147 7.78 -6.96 7.63
C ALA A 147 8.22 -8.41 7.45
N ILE A 148 8.17 -9.19 8.53
CA ILE A 148 8.53 -10.61 8.54
C ILE A 148 7.31 -11.42 8.98
N SER A 149 6.89 -12.36 8.16
CA SER A 149 5.74 -13.23 8.40
C SER A 149 6.16 -14.59 8.93
N PHE A 150 5.39 -15.10 9.90
CA PHE A 150 5.69 -16.34 10.60
C PHE A 150 4.51 -17.32 10.56
N CYS A 151 4.83 -18.60 10.41
CA CYS A 151 3.92 -19.72 10.66
C CYS A 151 4.63 -20.74 11.56
N ASN A 152 3.95 -21.22 12.61
CA ASN A 152 4.52 -22.14 13.60
C ASN A 152 5.86 -21.62 14.17
N GLY A 153 5.97 -20.31 14.39
CA GLY A 153 7.16 -19.63 14.89
C GLY A 153 8.34 -19.55 13.91
N LYS A 154 8.21 -20.06 12.68
CA LYS A 154 9.25 -19.97 11.64
C LYS A 154 8.91 -18.87 10.64
N GLU A 155 9.93 -18.12 10.25
CA GLU A 155 9.82 -17.17 9.14
C GLU A 155 9.47 -17.92 7.84
N ILE A 156 8.46 -17.40 7.13
CA ILE A 156 8.04 -17.93 5.84
C ILE A 156 8.25 -16.95 4.68
N SER A 157 8.20 -15.66 4.97
CA SER A 157 8.33 -14.61 3.95
C SER A 157 8.64 -13.26 4.61
N ARG A 158 9.22 -12.35 3.83
CA ARG A 158 9.46 -10.95 4.24
C ARG A 158 9.28 -10.00 3.07
N ASP A 159 9.02 -8.74 3.40
CA ASP A 159 9.00 -7.63 2.47
C ASP A 159 9.63 -6.39 3.09
N VAL A 160 10.16 -5.49 2.25
CA VAL A 160 10.98 -4.37 2.68
C VAL A 160 10.65 -3.13 1.88
N LEU A 161 10.46 -2.02 2.58
CA LEU A 161 10.44 -0.68 2.00
C LEU A 161 11.69 0.08 2.45
N VAL A 162 12.27 0.87 1.54
CA VAL A 162 13.49 1.64 1.84
C VAL A 162 13.30 3.07 1.35
N THR A 163 13.73 4.03 2.16
CA THR A 163 13.83 5.43 1.71
C THR A 163 14.95 5.53 0.67
N ALA A 164 14.61 6.02 -0.51
CA ALA A 164 15.59 6.31 -1.53
C ALA A 164 16.44 7.51 -1.15
N GLY A 165 17.70 7.48 -1.52
CA GLY A 165 18.57 8.66 -1.48
C GLY A 165 18.31 9.58 -2.68
N ASP A 166 19.17 10.56 -2.85
CA ASP A 166 19.14 11.46 -4.01
C ASP A 166 19.26 10.69 -5.33
N VAL A 167 18.63 11.23 -6.36
CA VAL A 167 18.72 10.64 -7.71
C VAL A 167 20.16 10.69 -8.20
N ALA A 168 20.76 9.53 -8.38
CA ALA A 168 22.16 9.42 -8.85
C ALA A 168 22.26 9.46 -10.38
N GLU A 169 21.49 8.63 -11.06
CA GLU A 169 21.48 8.53 -12.53
C GLU A 169 20.19 7.91 -13.06
N VAL A 170 19.88 8.16 -14.32
CA VAL A 170 18.89 7.43 -15.09
C VAL A 170 19.62 6.55 -16.11
N ARG A 171 19.51 5.23 -15.98
CA ARG A 171 20.14 4.27 -16.86
C ARG A 171 19.11 3.54 -17.71
N LEU A 172 19.23 3.66 -19.02
CA LEU A 172 18.44 2.89 -19.97
C LEU A 172 19.20 1.62 -20.35
N ILE A 173 18.59 0.47 -20.12
CA ILE A 173 19.15 -0.84 -20.51
C ILE A 173 18.20 -1.43 -21.56
N PRO A 174 18.44 -1.19 -22.86
CA PRO A 174 17.58 -1.75 -23.89
C PRO A 174 17.83 -3.26 -24.01
N GLU A 175 16.77 -4.02 -24.19
CA GLU A 175 16.87 -5.47 -24.47
C GLU A 175 17.58 -5.74 -25.80
N LYS A 176 17.39 -4.84 -26.79
CA LYS A 176 18.02 -4.88 -28.08
C LYS A 176 18.51 -3.49 -28.49
N ILE A 177 19.73 -3.39 -28.96
CA ILE A 177 20.33 -2.13 -29.43
C ILE A 177 19.78 -1.74 -30.82
N GLU A 178 19.38 -2.74 -31.60
CA GLU A 178 18.81 -2.56 -32.95
C GLU A 178 17.49 -3.33 -33.05
N MET A 179 16.46 -2.70 -33.57
CA MET A 179 15.18 -3.34 -33.90
C MET A 179 14.83 -3.10 -35.36
N LYS A 180 14.39 -4.16 -36.06
CA LYS A 180 13.79 -4.03 -37.38
C LYS A 180 12.37 -3.54 -37.25
N ALA A 181 12.02 -2.46 -37.96
CA ALA A 181 10.65 -2.06 -38.10
C ALA A 181 9.90 -3.09 -38.97
N TYR A 182 8.82 -3.64 -38.44
CA TYR A 182 7.89 -4.42 -39.26
C TYR A 182 6.83 -3.45 -39.80
N ARG A 183 6.65 -3.48 -41.11
CA ARG A 183 5.54 -2.79 -41.79
C ARG A 183 4.30 -3.67 -41.79
#